data_e1d7d683add97b5fbc653d6950be9d6e
#
_entry.id   e1d7d683add97b5fbc653d6950be9d6e
#
_cell.length_a   1.000
_cell.length_b   1.000
_cell.length_c   1.000
_cell.angle_alpha   90.00
_cell.angle_beta   90.00
_cell.angle_gamma   90.00
#
_symmetry.space_group_name_H-M   'P 1'
#
loop_
_entity.id
_entity.type
_entity.pdbx_description
1 polymer ?
#
loop_
_entity_poly.entity_id
_entity_poly.type
_entity_poly.pdbx_seq_one_letter_code
_entity_poly.pdbx_strand_id
1 'polypeptide(L)'
;MRARLKGCCVVIDDILTAAGVQYRRARFPRPPAGTYAVYLDDISSDGADDVVCLYTHEATVELYEPAPDDAAELAIEAQLTSRGIPWTKQDRYWLQDEQMYQVAYDFTYYEKRRIK
;
A
#
# COMPACT_ATOMS: atom_id res chain seq x y z
N MET A 1 2.99 -18.91 15.47
CA MET A 1 3.17 -18.55 15.10
C MET A 1 3.49 -17.86 14.62
N ARG A 2 3.64 -17.81 14.15
CA ARG A 2 4.03 -17.29 13.54
C ARG A 2 4.27 -16.30 13.43
N ALA A 3 4.42 -15.91 13.55
CA ALA A 3 4.59 -14.99 13.41
C ALA A 3 5.01 -14.32 12.75
N ARG A 4 5.07 -14.36 12.32
CA ARG A 4 5.42 -13.92 11.70
C ARG A 4 5.75 -13.00 11.48
N LEU A 5 6.05 -13.00 11.18
CA LEU A 5 6.42 -12.25 10.77
C LEU A 5 6.01 -11.46 10.07
N LYS A 6 5.59 -11.30 10.05
CA LYS A 6 5.13 -10.65 9.37
C LYS A 6 5.68 -9.53 9.06
N GLY A 7 5.86 -9.03 8.77
CA GLY A 7 6.63 -8.03 8.43
C GLY A 7 5.93 -6.86 8.04
N CYS A 8 6.61 -6.08 7.42
CA CYS A 8 6.25 -4.77 7.05
C CYS A 8 5.05 -4.71 6.14
N CYS A 9 4.86 -5.71 5.33
CA CYS A 9 3.83 -5.66 4.30
C CYS A 9 2.44 -5.94 4.82
N VAL A 10 2.33 -6.39 6.07
CA VAL A 10 1.04 -6.79 6.63
C VAL A 10 0.05 -5.64 6.65
N VAL A 11 0.50 -4.44 6.98
CA VAL A 11 -0.41 -3.30 7.05
C VAL A 11 -0.98 -2.99 5.68
N ILE A 12 -0.14 -2.97 4.66
CA ILE A 12 -0.59 -2.65 3.30
C ILE A 12 -1.47 -3.77 2.77
N ASP A 13 -1.10 -5.01 3.02
CA ASP A 13 -1.93 -6.15 2.63
C ASP A 13 -3.32 -6.06 3.26
N ASP A 14 -3.37 -5.73 4.54
CA ASP A 14 -4.65 -5.61 5.25
C ASP A 14 -5.49 -4.49 4.67
N ILE A 15 -4.88 -3.36 4.34
CA ILE A 15 -5.59 -2.24 3.76
C ILE A 15 -6.21 -2.63 2.43
N LEU A 16 -5.44 -3.23 1.55
CA LEU A 16 -5.91 -3.56 0.21
C LEU A 16 -6.90 -4.72 0.22
N THR A 17 -6.68 -5.69 1.09
CA THR A 17 -7.64 -6.78 1.26
C THR A 17 -8.98 -6.25 1.77
N ALA A 18 -8.94 -5.39 2.78
CA ALA A 18 -10.17 -4.82 3.34
C ALA A 18 -10.88 -3.93 2.33
N ALA A 19 -10.13 -3.26 1.47
CA ALA A 19 -10.73 -2.44 0.41
C ALA A 19 -11.32 -3.27 -0.72
N GLY A 20 -10.99 -4.56 -0.78
CA GLY A 20 -11.54 -5.43 -1.81
C GLY A 20 -10.89 -5.27 -3.16
N VAL A 21 -9.65 -4.81 -3.20
CA VAL A 21 -8.93 -4.53 -4.44
C VAL A 21 -7.91 -5.64 -4.70
N GLN A 22 -7.84 -6.13 -5.93
CA GLN A 22 -6.78 -7.05 -6.33
C GLN A 22 -5.45 -6.33 -6.21
N TYR A 23 -4.43 -6.98 -5.67
CA TYR A 23 -3.17 -6.29 -5.48
C TYR A 23 -1.97 -7.23 -5.50
N ARG A 24 -0.81 -6.64 -5.76
CA ARG A 24 0.48 -7.31 -5.66
C ARG A 24 1.53 -6.32 -5.19
N ARG A 25 2.57 -6.84 -4.59
CA ARG A 25 3.72 -6.02 -4.26
C ARG A 25 4.60 -5.88 -5.50
N ALA A 26 5.06 -4.65 -5.76
CA ALA A 26 5.97 -4.29 -6.82
C ALA A 26 5.35 -4.36 -8.22
N ARG A 27 4.83 -5.51 -8.64
CA ARG A 27 4.22 -5.60 -9.97
C ARG A 27 3.45 -6.89 -10.10
N PHE A 28 2.52 -6.88 -11.05
CA PHE A 28 1.90 -8.11 -11.54
C PHE A 28 2.72 -8.62 -12.71
N PRO A 29 3.16 -9.87 -12.69
CA PRO A 29 3.79 -10.42 -13.88
C PRO A 29 2.84 -10.41 -15.07
N ARG A 30 1.54 -10.59 -14.79
CA ARG A 30 0.50 -10.54 -15.80
C ARG A 30 -0.67 -9.77 -15.21
N PRO A 31 -0.90 -8.53 -15.66
CA PRO A 31 -1.96 -7.72 -15.06
C PRO A 31 -3.32 -8.38 -15.15
N PRO A 32 -4.10 -8.34 -14.07
CA PRO A 32 -5.45 -8.91 -14.10
C PRO A 32 -6.41 -7.98 -14.83
N ALA A 33 -7.59 -8.48 -15.14
CA ALA A 33 -8.64 -7.67 -15.70
C ALA A 33 -9.23 -6.76 -14.61
N GLY A 34 -9.69 -5.59 -15.02
CA GLY A 34 -10.35 -4.67 -14.11
C GLY A 34 -9.38 -3.82 -13.31
N THR A 35 -9.89 -3.24 -12.24
CA THR A 35 -9.10 -2.39 -11.36
C THR A 35 -8.19 -3.24 -10.49
N TYR A 36 -6.93 -2.80 -10.39
CA TYR A 36 -5.98 -3.51 -9.51
C TYR A 36 -4.98 -2.51 -8.94
N ALA A 37 -4.28 -2.93 -7.90
CA ALA A 37 -3.30 -2.09 -7.24
C ALA A 37 -1.95 -2.78 -7.18
N VAL A 38 -0.92 -1.96 -7.20
CA VAL A 38 0.45 -2.39 -6.97
C VAL A 38 0.99 -1.52 -5.86
N TYR A 39 1.71 -2.09 -4.91
CA TYR A 39 2.27 -1.25 -3.87
C TYR A 39 3.77 -1.40 -3.77
N LEU A 40 4.39 -0.32 -3.33
CA LEU A 40 5.81 -0.23 -3.07
C LEU A 40 5.98 0.18 -1.61
N ASP A 41 6.98 -0.37 -0.96
CA ASP A 41 7.19 -0.12 0.45
C ASP A 41 8.68 0.10 0.68
N ASP A 42 9.04 1.35 0.92
CA ASP A 42 10.42 1.74 1.15
C ASP A 42 10.64 1.79 2.65
N ILE A 43 11.41 0.86 3.18
CA ILE A 43 11.54 0.66 4.61
C ILE A 43 12.93 1.12 5.07
N SER A 44 12.95 1.88 6.14
CA SER A 44 14.20 2.23 6.79
C SER A 44 14.09 1.92 8.27
N SER A 45 15.23 1.61 8.89
CA SER A 45 15.26 1.39 10.32
C SER A 45 15.97 2.57 10.95
N ASP A 46 15.48 2.97 12.10
CA ASP A 46 15.92 4.20 12.73
C ASP A 46 16.60 3.87 14.05
N GLY A 47 17.65 3.06 13.94
CA GLY A 47 18.38 2.65 15.12
C GLY A 47 17.58 1.71 16.00
N ALA A 48 18.24 1.19 16.97
CA ALA A 48 17.63 0.23 17.88
C ALA A 48 18.31 0.33 19.23
N ASP A 49 17.54 0.19 20.28
CA ASP A 49 18.15 -0.10 21.56
C ASP A 49 18.34 -1.63 21.60
N ASP A 50 18.46 -2.19 22.77
CA ASP A 50 18.77 -3.61 22.89
C ASP A 50 17.64 -4.53 22.48
N VAL A 51 16.42 -4.04 22.41
CA VAL A 51 15.24 -4.89 22.30
C VAL A 51 14.31 -4.51 21.18
N VAL A 52 14.26 -3.25 20.84
CA VAL A 52 13.25 -2.72 19.92
C VAL A 52 13.92 -1.93 18.82
N CYS A 53 13.47 -2.16 17.60
CA CYS A 53 13.90 -1.40 16.45
C CYS A 53 12.68 -0.71 15.85
N LEU A 54 12.84 0.55 15.52
CA LEU A 54 11.77 1.34 14.91
C LEU A 54 11.96 1.37 13.41
N TYR A 55 10.93 1.00 12.69
CA TYR A 55 10.94 1.01 11.22
C TYR A 55 10.00 2.08 10.71
N THR A 56 10.46 2.80 9.71
CA THR A 56 9.65 3.77 8.98
C THR A 56 9.33 3.19 7.61
N HIS A 57 8.05 3.15 7.28
CA HIS A 57 7.58 2.68 5.99
C HIS A 57 7.07 3.85 5.17
N GLU A 58 7.72 4.10 4.04
CA GLU A 58 7.23 5.09 3.08
C GLU A 58 6.64 4.31 1.93
N ALA A 59 5.33 4.26 1.91
CA ALA A 59 4.60 3.37 1.02
C ALA A 59 3.89 4.15 -0.08
N THR A 60 3.78 3.51 -1.23
CA THR A 60 2.99 4.04 -2.34
C THR A 60 2.09 2.92 -2.83
N VAL A 61 0.80 3.23 -2.95
CA VAL A 61 -0.16 2.32 -3.57
C VAL A 61 -0.55 2.94 -4.90
N GLU A 62 -0.29 2.23 -5.99
CA GLU A 62 -0.65 2.66 -7.33
C GLU A 62 -1.88 1.89 -7.76
N LEU A 63 -2.99 2.59 -7.95
CA LEU A 63 -4.24 1.99 -8.35
C LEU A 63 -4.41 2.19 -9.85
N TYR A 64 -4.63 1.09 -10.57
CA TYR A 64 -4.79 1.10 -12.02
C TYR A 64 -6.25 0.81 -12.35
N GLU A 65 -6.86 1.68 -13.14
CA GLU A 65 -8.30 1.67 -13.39
C GLU A 65 -8.57 1.74 -14.89
N PRO A 66 -9.28 0.76 -15.47
CA PRO A 66 -9.67 0.86 -16.89
C PRO A 66 -10.53 2.07 -17.15
N ALA A 67 -11.38 2.43 -16.21
CA ALA A 67 -12.17 3.64 -16.18
C ALA A 67 -12.14 4.16 -14.76
N PRO A 68 -12.40 5.43 -14.53
CA PRO A 68 -12.37 5.95 -13.16
C PRO A 68 -13.22 5.10 -12.22
N ASP A 69 -12.62 4.65 -11.13
CA ASP A 69 -13.25 3.71 -10.21
C ASP A 69 -13.32 4.35 -8.82
N ASP A 70 -14.30 5.21 -8.64
CA ASP A 70 -14.45 5.95 -7.39
C ASP A 70 -14.65 5.04 -6.21
N ALA A 71 -15.33 3.90 -6.40
CA ALA A 71 -15.59 2.98 -5.30
C ALA A 71 -14.28 2.39 -4.76
N ALA A 72 -13.38 1.98 -5.65
CA ALA A 72 -12.09 1.45 -5.22
C ALA A 72 -11.26 2.51 -4.52
N GLU A 73 -11.26 3.74 -5.07
CA GLU A 73 -10.51 4.83 -4.46
C GLU A 73 -11.03 5.14 -3.07
N LEU A 74 -12.35 5.28 -2.93
CA LEU A 74 -12.93 5.58 -1.63
C LEU A 74 -12.68 4.46 -0.62
N ALA A 75 -12.70 3.22 -1.06
CA ALA A 75 -12.44 2.10 -0.17
C ALA A 75 -11.03 2.13 0.40
N ILE A 76 -10.04 2.44 -0.44
CA ILE A 76 -8.65 2.56 0.02
C ILE A 76 -8.53 3.74 0.98
N GLU A 77 -9.10 4.88 0.61
CA GLU A 77 -9.03 6.08 1.44
C GLU A 77 -9.67 5.84 2.80
N ALA A 78 -10.79 5.14 2.83
CA ALA A 78 -11.48 4.84 4.08
C ALA A 78 -10.61 3.96 4.99
N GLN A 79 -9.91 2.99 4.42
CA GLN A 79 -9.03 2.14 5.21
C GLN A 79 -7.86 2.91 5.80
N LEU A 80 -7.25 3.78 5.01
CA LEU A 80 -6.15 4.60 5.52
C LEU A 80 -6.63 5.52 6.62
N THR A 81 -7.76 6.18 6.40
CA THR A 81 -8.31 7.12 7.38
C THR A 81 -8.70 6.41 8.67
N SER A 82 -9.35 5.24 8.56
CA SER A 82 -9.79 4.52 9.75
C SER A 82 -8.62 4.01 10.58
N ARG A 83 -7.48 3.83 9.97
CA ARG A 83 -6.27 3.38 10.67
C ARG A 83 -5.44 4.55 11.18
N GLY A 84 -5.89 5.77 10.94
CA GLY A 84 -5.17 6.94 11.40
C GLY A 84 -3.89 7.22 10.62
N ILE A 85 -3.83 6.75 9.39
CA ILE A 85 -2.66 6.95 8.55
C ILE A 85 -2.92 8.12 7.60
N PRO A 86 -2.18 9.22 7.75
CA PRO A 86 -2.33 10.35 6.81
C PRO A 86 -1.84 9.94 5.43
N TRP A 87 -2.51 10.41 4.42
CA TRP A 87 -2.18 10.02 3.05
C TRP A 87 -2.27 11.20 2.11
N THR A 88 -1.55 11.11 1.00
CA THR A 88 -1.59 12.07 -0.09
C THR A 88 -2.03 11.34 -1.34
N LYS A 89 -2.98 11.90 -2.05
CA LYS A 89 -3.50 11.32 -3.29
C LYS A 89 -3.03 12.18 -4.44
N GLN A 90 -2.39 11.56 -5.41
CA GLN A 90 -2.00 12.26 -6.63
C GLN A 90 -3.12 12.25 -7.63
N ASP A 91 -3.11 13.24 -8.53
CA ASP A 91 -4.15 13.34 -9.56
C ASP A 91 -4.15 12.10 -10.43
N ARG A 92 -5.34 11.77 -10.92
CA ARG A 92 -5.50 10.68 -11.86
C ARG A 92 -4.73 10.96 -13.14
N TYR A 93 -3.99 9.98 -13.59
CA TYR A 93 -3.10 10.10 -14.73
C TYR A 93 -3.42 9.02 -15.75
N TRP A 94 -3.55 9.40 -17.02
CA TRP A 94 -3.85 8.43 -18.07
C TRP A 94 -2.55 7.83 -18.61
N LEU A 95 -2.49 6.49 -18.62
CA LEU A 95 -1.35 5.75 -19.16
C LEU A 95 -1.72 5.26 -20.55
N GLN A 96 -1.14 5.87 -21.55
CA GLN A 96 -1.50 5.60 -22.93
C GLN A 96 -1.22 4.16 -23.35
N ASP A 97 -0.06 3.66 -22.97
CA ASP A 97 0.35 2.32 -23.38
C ASP A 97 -0.52 1.25 -22.75
N GLU A 98 -0.89 1.43 -21.49
CA GLU A 98 -1.69 0.47 -20.75
C GLU A 98 -3.19 0.67 -20.94
N GLN A 99 -3.59 1.82 -21.49
CA GLN A 99 -4.99 2.17 -21.64
C GLN A 99 -5.71 2.13 -20.30
N MET A 100 -5.08 2.70 -19.28
CA MET A 100 -5.60 2.72 -17.91
C MET A 100 -5.28 4.05 -17.26
N TYR A 101 -6.09 4.41 -16.27
CA TYR A 101 -5.75 5.50 -15.37
C TYR A 101 -4.94 4.98 -14.20
N GLN A 102 -4.08 5.83 -13.69
CA GLN A 102 -3.30 5.53 -12.49
C GLN A 102 -3.57 6.59 -11.44
N VAL A 103 -3.87 6.13 -10.24
CA VAL A 103 -4.02 7.00 -9.07
C VAL A 103 -3.04 6.49 -8.04
N ALA A 104 -2.23 7.37 -7.48
CA ALA A 104 -1.23 6.95 -6.50
C ALA A 104 -1.54 7.57 -5.15
N TYR A 105 -1.39 6.76 -4.12
CA TYR A 105 -1.51 7.19 -2.73
C TYR A 105 -0.16 7.01 -2.05
N ASP A 106 0.32 8.08 -1.45
CA ASP A 106 1.57 8.05 -0.70
C ASP A 106 1.26 8.22 0.77
N PHE A 107 1.84 7.37 1.59
CA PHE A 107 1.64 7.47 3.03
C PHE A 107 2.82 6.89 3.77
N THR A 108 2.97 7.30 5.00
CA THR A 108 4.04 6.87 5.87
C THR A 108 3.44 6.27 7.12
N TYR A 109 3.96 5.13 7.55
CA TYR A 109 3.57 4.57 8.83
C TYR A 109 4.78 3.98 9.53
N TYR A 110 4.65 3.73 10.81
CA TYR A 110 5.77 3.33 11.66
C TYR A 110 5.48 1.99 12.29
N GLU A 111 6.52 1.23 12.46
CA GLU A 111 6.41 -0.10 13.02
C GLU A 111 7.52 -0.31 14.03
N LYS A 112 7.17 -0.85 15.20
CA LYS A 112 8.15 -1.27 16.17
C LYS A 112 8.30 -2.77 16.09
N ARG A 113 9.54 -3.22 16.03
CA ARG A 113 9.82 -4.65 16.05
C ARG A 113 10.68 -4.98 17.23
N ARG A 114 10.31 -6.05 17.88
CA ARG A 114 11.09 -6.58 18.96
C ARG A 114 12.17 -7.44 18.35
N ILE A 115 13.41 -7.16 18.67
CA ILE A 115 14.53 -7.88 18.06
C ILE A 115 15.11 -8.92 18.99
N LYS A 116 14.52 -9.11 20.14
CA LYS A 116 14.94 -10.15 21.06
C LYS A 116 13.81 -10.83 21.71
#